data_0494804cff5b2d1dd856c082a85ca45e
#
_entry.id   0494804cff5b2d1dd856c082a85ca45e
#
_cell.length_a   1.000
_cell.length_b   1.000
_cell.length_c   1.000
_cell.angle_alpha   90.00
_cell.angle_beta   90.00
_cell.angle_gamma   90.00
#
_symmetry.space_group_name_H-M   'P 1'
#
loop_
_entity.id
_entity.type
_entity.pdbx_description
1 polymer ?
#
loop_
_entity_poly.entity_id
_entity_poly.type
_entity_poly.pdbx_seq_one_letter_code
_entity_poly.pdbx_strand_id
1 'polypeptide(L)'
;MRTNTGAVEKLIKMGQEIGILFTPAGSYPADYSGTARYIHDCLCYMNWRYNYAPRVVMMTKEPSDAGVLEAAHACGMSVVGTSRRMILDGTEKMTTERIPKALEDLSSVRFTRGGIEYFNLNYFDKDKGSAAGDHTVMGEMVSQSIRRFVDSIAFVSPLTGKIEDESRYSLQTVSGLLSSNQVYSLATQEQDDISLTKNVLTSMDSDQDRFEYMKNHYLGSNFIVNAKKMPGFTRNEIRQLDKTGKLTDDKVLFLTFDDWGSDESVNKLLYVLDKYHVKATFFVLTEHVDSNPNLLRSIAAGGHEIASHSNSHVPLSDANKDFTRYSSLTEEEQKEMREDLVISYEKLNRYVGDVYADGEKALSRDFRPPTLEISREGLYQVFDVGFLYSISGDVTTNDYKAESLDALIHRMTYGSPSSEDDYRVGNGSVIVMHMTENARYTAQMLDVMIPRWKKQGYSFARVDEYAGHFEP
;
A
#
# COMPACT_ATOMS: atom_id res chain seq x y z
N MET A 1 -0.75 36.42 -10.74
CA MET A 1 -0.68 36.27 -12.21
C MET A 1 -0.76 37.57 -12.97
N ARG A 2 -1.67 38.52 -12.65
CA ARG A 2 -1.79 39.81 -13.36
C ARG A 2 -0.55 40.72 -13.24
N THR A 3 0.20 40.61 -12.16
CA THR A 3 1.37 41.44 -11.85
C THR A 3 2.70 40.86 -12.29
N ASN A 4 2.77 39.58 -12.65
CA ASN A 4 4.02 38.88 -13.01
C ASN A 4 3.85 38.00 -14.26
N THR A 5 3.43 38.61 -15.36
CA THR A 5 3.11 37.90 -16.61
C THR A 5 4.31 37.21 -17.23
N GLY A 6 5.49 37.78 -17.13
CA GLY A 6 6.73 37.21 -17.69
C GLY A 6 7.16 35.90 -16.97
N ALA A 7 6.94 35.79 -15.66
CA ALA A 7 7.22 34.57 -14.92
C ALA A 7 6.27 33.43 -15.32
N VAL A 8 4.97 33.72 -15.50
CA VAL A 8 4.00 32.71 -15.94
C VAL A 8 4.33 32.19 -17.33
N GLU A 9 4.66 33.10 -18.28
CA GLU A 9 5.10 32.72 -19.65
C GLU A 9 6.35 31.84 -19.62
N LYS A 10 7.31 32.16 -18.76
CA LYS A 10 8.53 31.34 -18.58
C LYS A 10 8.21 29.95 -18.07
N LEU A 11 7.37 29.83 -17.05
CA LEU A 11 6.97 28.52 -16.49
C LEU A 11 6.28 27.64 -17.55
N ILE A 12 5.34 28.22 -18.32
CA ILE A 12 4.66 27.51 -19.41
C ILE A 12 5.66 27.03 -20.46
N LYS A 13 6.61 27.91 -20.87
CA LYS A 13 7.67 27.54 -21.83
C LYS A 13 8.62 26.44 -21.34
N MET A 14 8.77 26.35 -20.03
CA MET A 14 9.56 25.28 -19.39
C MET A 14 8.78 23.97 -19.22
N GLY A 15 7.55 23.90 -19.73
CA GLY A 15 6.70 22.71 -19.60
C GLY A 15 6.10 22.50 -18.21
N GLN A 16 6.12 23.55 -17.36
CA GLN A 16 5.48 23.48 -16.05
C GLN A 16 3.96 23.59 -16.17
N GLU A 17 3.23 22.79 -15.43
CA GLU A 17 1.77 22.89 -15.37
C GLU A 17 1.34 24.05 -14.49
N ILE A 18 0.41 24.84 -14.98
CA ILE A 18 -0.21 25.94 -14.24
C ILE A 18 -1.65 25.52 -13.90
N GLY A 19 -1.90 25.30 -12.62
CA GLY A 19 -3.23 25.00 -12.08
C GLY A 19 -3.92 26.24 -11.53
N ILE A 20 -5.18 26.08 -11.16
CA ILE A 20 -5.99 27.09 -10.48
C ILE A 20 -5.95 26.81 -8.97
N LEU A 21 -5.66 27.82 -8.17
CA LEU A 21 -5.83 27.74 -6.73
C LEU A 21 -7.17 28.37 -6.37
N PHE A 22 -8.12 27.54 -5.94
CA PHE A 22 -9.42 28.03 -5.49
C PHE A 22 -9.38 28.45 -4.03
N THR A 23 -9.66 29.70 -3.78
CA THR A 23 -9.80 30.26 -2.44
C THR A 23 -11.12 31.03 -2.39
N PRO A 24 -12.14 30.50 -1.68
CA PRO A 24 -13.43 31.16 -1.56
C PRO A 24 -13.29 32.55 -0.96
N ALA A 25 -13.90 33.55 -1.59
CA ALA A 25 -13.95 34.93 -1.07
C ALA A 25 -15.05 35.72 -1.77
N GLY A 26 -15.76 36.56 -1.06
CA GLY A 26 -16.63 37.60 -1.53
C GLY A 26 -17.53 37.25 -2.73
N SER A 27 -17.09 37.60 -3.92
CA SER A 27 -17.81 37.36 -5.19
C SER A 27 -17.84 35.89 -5.64
N TYR A 28 -17.06 35.04 -5.00
CA TYR A 28 -16.93 33.61 -5.32
C TYR A 28 -17.13 32.75 -4.06
N PRO A 29 -18.39 32.58 -3.61
CA PRO A 29 -18.68 31.72 -2.48
C PRO A 29 -18.29 30.26 -2.73
N ALA A 30 -18.11 29.49 -1.65
CA ALA A 30 -17.80 28.07 -1.71
C ALA A 30 -19.06 27.24 -1.96
N ASP A 31 -19.70 27.47 -3.10
CA ASP A 31 -20.85 26.74 -3.62
C ASP A 31 -20.65 26.44 -5.12
N TYR A 32 -21.60 25.74 -5.74
CA TYR A 32 -21.53 25.42 -7.17
C TYR A 32 -21.34 26.66 -8.05
N SER A 33 -22.20 27.66 -7.85
CA SER A 33 -22.21 28.86 -8.72
C SER A 33 -20.95 29.71 -8.57
N GLY A 34 -20.50 29.92 -7.34
CA GLY A 34 -19.28 30.68 -7.03
C GLY A 34 -18.04 30.00 -7.57
N THR A 35 -17.94 28.68 -7.38
CA THR A 35 -16.83 27.88 -7.87
C THR A 35 -16.78 27.83 -9.39
N ALA A 36 -17.90 27.54 -10.06
CA ALA A 36 -17.98 27.52 -11.52
C ALA A 36 -17.58 28.85 -12.14
N ARG A 37 -18.07 29.95 -11.58
CA ARG A 37 -17.72 31.31 -12.03
C ARG A 37 -16.24 31.60 -11.85
N TYR A 38 -15.67 31.27 -10.71
CA TYR A 38 -14.24 31.48 -10.45
C TYR A 38 -13.36 30.75 -11.45
N ILE A 39 -13.65 29.45 -11.65
CA ILE A 39 -12.90 28.61 -12.59
C ILE A 39 -13.04 29.15 -13.99
N HIS A 40 -14.27 29.49 -14.44
CA HIS A 40 -14.53 30.07 -15.75
C HIS A 40 -13.72 31.34 -15.98
N ASP A 41 -13.74 32.28 -15.04
CA ASP A 41 -13.01 33.55 -15.15
C ASP A 41 -11.49 33.33 -15.23
N CYS A 42 -10.97 32.33 -14.47
CA CYS A 42 -9.56 31.95 -14.56
C CYS A 42 -9.23 31.33 -15.92
N LEU A 43 -10.06 30.43 -16.43
CA LEU A 43 -9.88 29.82 -17.75
C LEU A 43 -9.89 30.84 -18.87
N CYS A 44 -10.88 31.75 -18.87
CA CYS A 44 -10.96 32.84 -19.84
C CYS A 44 -9.70 33.71 -19.81
N TYR A 45 -9.25 34.12 -18.64
CA TYR A 45 -8.04 34.93 -18.48
C TYR A 45 -6.78 34.21 -18.97
N MET A 46 -6.58 32.96 -18.58
CA MET A 46 -5.40 32.18 -18.95
C MET A 46 -5.36 31.91 -20.45
N ASN A 47 -6.49 31.54 -21.03
CA ASN A 47 -6.59 31.35 -22.48
C ASN A 47 -6.31 32.64 -23.23
N TRP A 48 -6.98 33.73 -22.87
CA TRP A 48 -6.80 35.04 -23.54
C TRP A 48 -5.36 35.56 -23.46
N ARG A 49 -4.74 35.44 -22.28
CA ARG A 49 -3.43 36.06 -22.02
C ARG A 49 -2.24 35.18 -22.42
N TYR A 50 -2.36 33.88 -22.29
CA TYR A 50 -1.25 32.95 -22.42
C TYR A 50 -1.48 31.82 -23.43
N ASN A 51 -2.64 31.78 -24.04
CA ASN A 51 -3.10 30.65 -24.88
C ASN A 51 -2.90 29.31 -24.14
N TYR A 52 -3.28 29.26 -22.87
CA TYR A 52 -3.09 28.14 -21.97
C TYR A 52 -4.41 27.82 -21.25
N ALA A 53 -4.77 26.54 -21.21
CA ALA A 53 -5.93 26.04 -20.50
C ALA A 53 -5.52 25.22 -19.30
N PRO A 54 -5.62 25.71 -18.05
CA PRO A 54 -5.47 24.92 -16.85
C PRO A 54 -6.40 23.71 -16.85
N ARG A 55 -5.91 22.58 -16.34
CA ARG A 55 -6.69 21.33 -16.20
C ARG A 55 -6.89 20.91 -14.76
N VAL A 56 -6.16 21.52 -13.85
CA VAL A 56 -6.12 21.15 -12.44
C VAL A 56 -6.57 22.34 -11.60
N VAL A 57 -7.46 22.07 -10.64
CA VAL A 57 -7.79 23.00 -9.56
C VAL A 57 -7.37 22.42 -8.23
N MET A 58 -6.62 23.20 -7.47
CA MET A 58 -6.22 22.86 -6.11
C MET A 58 -7.12 23.56 -5.12
N MET A 59 -7.56 22.83 -4.11
CA MET A 59 -8.31 23.37 -2.97
C MET A 59 -7.43 23.34 -1.73
N THR A 60 -7.30 24.49 -1.07
CA THR A 60 -6.46 24.63 0.13
C THR A 60 -7.12 24.08 1.40
N LYS A 61 -8.42 23.83 1.33
CA LYS A 61 -9.23 23.22 2.38
C LYS A 61 -10.19 22.23 1.74
N GLU A 62 -10.53 21.20 2.46
CA GLU A 62 -11.59 20.30 2.07
C GLU A 62 -12.89 21.07 1.93
N PRO A 63 -13.59 21.00 0.79
CA PRO A 63 -14.83 21.73 0.60
C PRO A 63 -15.92 21.12 1.49
N SER A 64 -16.61 22.00 2.21
CA SER A 64 -17.78 21.64 3.04
C SER A 64 -19.06 21.43 2.23
N ASP A 65 -19.06 21.83 0.94
CA ASP A 65 -20.19 21.76 0.03
C ASP A 65 -19.81 20.90 -1.19
N ALA A 66 -20.54 19.82 -1.42
CA ALA A 66 -20.36 18.91 -2.56
C ALA A 66 -20.48 19.63 -3.90
N GLY A 67 -21.28 20.70 -4.00
CA GLY A 67 -21.42 21.54 -5.18
C GLY A 67 -20.11 22.18 -5.66
N VAL A 68 -19.14 22.35 -4.76
CA VAL A 68 -17.79 22.84 -5.13
C VAL A 68 -17.07 21.83 -6.04
N LEU A 69 -17.11 20.54 -5.68
CA LEU A 69 -16.50 19.48 -6.47
C LEU A 69 -17.23 19.27 -7.79
N GLU A 70 -18.56 19.26 -7.76
CA GLU A 70 -19.41 19.14 -8.94
C GLU A 70 -19.14 20.29 -9.95
N ALA A 71 -19.02 21.52 -9.46
CA ALA A 71 -18.72 22.69 -10.30
C ALA A 71 -17.33 22.57 -10.97
N ALA A 72 -16.33 22.11 -10.22
CA ALA A 72 -15.00 21.91 -10.77
C ALA A 72 -15.00 20.83 -11.86
N HIS A 73 -15.65 19.71 -11.65
CA HIS A 73 -15.79 18.64 -12.64
C HIS A 73 -16.60 19.10 -13.86
N ALA A 74 -17.71 19.84 -13.67
CA ALA A 74 -18.49 20.40 -14.75
C ALA A 74 -17.68 21.38 -15.62
N CYS A 75 -16.68 22.05 -15.05
CA CYS A 75 -15.71 22.88 -15.77
C CYS A 75 -14.56 22.07 -16.41
N GLY A 76 -14.59 20.74 -16.36
CA GLY A 76 -13.55 19.88 -16.94
C GLY A 76 -12.24 19.89 -16.15
N MET A 77 -12.28 20.22 -14.85
CA MET A 77 -11.10 20.30 -14.00
C MET A 77 -10.90 19.00 -13.18
N SER A 78 -9.66 18.57 -13.07
CA SER A 78 -9.27 17.61 -12.04
C SER A 78 -9.05 18.35 -10.73
N VAL A 79 -9.71 17.88 -9.66
CA VAL A 79 -9.58 18.47 -8.33
C VAL A 79 -8.49 17.75 -7.57
N VAL A 80 -7.55 18.50 -6.99
CA VAL A 80 -6.48 17.96 -6.17
C VAL A 80 -6.40 18.65 -4.81
N GLY A 81 -6.10 17.86 -3.80
CA GLY A 81 -5.69 18.32 -2.49
C GLY A 81 -4.18 18.34 -2.34
N THR A 82 -3.71 18.50 -1.12
CA THR A 82 -2.31 18.37 -0.75
C THR A 82 -2.11 17.20 0.17
N SER A 83 -1.13 16.35 -0.10
CA SER A 83 -0.72 15.29 0.83
C SER A 83 -0.08 15.88 2.07
N ARG A 84 0.69 16.93 1.88
CA ARG A 84 1.37 17.64 2.97
C ARG A 84 1.61 19.10 2.60
N ARG A 85 1.58 19.95 3.62
CA ARG A 85 2.08 21.33 3.54
C ARG A 85 3.48 21.38 4.12
N MET A 86 4.44 21.70 3.27
CA MET A 86 5.85 21.69 3.64
C MET A 86 6.29 22.90 4.46
N ILE A 87 5.48 23.94 4.55
CA ILE A 87 5.72 25.13 5.35
C ILE A 87 4.42 25.61 5.96
N LEU A 88 4.52 25.98 7.24
CA LEU A 88 3.46 26.39 8.14
C LEU A 88 2.43 27.34 7.54
N ASP A 89 1.21 27.25 8.05
CA ASP A 89 0.09 28.11 7.67
C ASP A 89 0.46 29.60 7.69
N GLY A 90 0.15 30.28 6.60
CA GLY A 90 0.40 31.63 6.16
C GLY A 90 0.38 32.81 7.11
N THR A 91 0.45 32.61 8.41
CA THR A 91 0.47 33.65 9.43
C THR A 91 1.86 33.94 9.99
N GLU A 92 2.85 33.08 9.75
CA GLU A 92 4.19 33.21 10.31
C GLU A 92 5.22 33.55 9.24
N LYS A 93 5.86 34.70 9.37
CA LYS A 93 6.95 35.11 8.50
C LYS A 93 8.16 34.22 8.69
N MET A 94 8.77 33.74 7.60
CA MET A 94 10.04 33.04 7.66
C MET A 94 11.14 34.04 8.01
N THR A 95 11.66 33.95 9.22
CA THR A 95 12.81 34.74 9.68
C THR A 95 14.09 33.94 9.51
N THR A 96 15.25 34.61 9.53
CA THR A 96 16.58 33.97 9.47
C THR A 96 16.77 32.93 10.56
N GLU A 97 16.12 33.09 11.72
CA GLU A 97 16.18 32.16 12.86
C GLU A 97 15.33 30.90 12.64
N ARG A 98 14.31 30.97 11.79
CA ARG A 98 13.40 29.84 11.50
C ARG A 98 13.87 28.96 10.35
N ILE A 99 14.74 29.46 9.48
CA ILE A 99 15.27 28.70 8.35
C ILE A 99 15.96 27.40 8.80
N PRO A 100 16.86 27.39 9.80
CA PRO A 100 17.50 26.16 10.25
C PRO A 100 16.49 25.12 10.75
N LYS A 101 15.47 25.54 11.51
CA LYS A 101 14.41 24.63 11.98
C LYS A 101 13.55 24.11 10.84
N ALA A 102 13.18 24.95 9.88
CA ALA A 102 12.42 24.53 8.70
C ALA A 102 13.21 23.55 7.83
N LEU A 103 14.54 23.71 7.73
CA LEU A 103 15.44 22.78 7.07
C LEU A 103 15.53 21.44 7.83
N GLU A 104 15.54 21.49 9.15
CA GLU A 104 15.51 20.29 10.00
C GLU A 104 14.17 19.57 9.86
N ASP A 105 13.05 20.28 9.94
CA ASP A 105 11.72 19.74 9.75
C ASP A 105 11.56 19.11 8.36
N LEU A 106 12.05 19.77 7.31
CA LEU A 106 12.09 19.24 5.95
C LEU A 106 13.00 18.01 5.81
N SER A 107 14.05 17.90 6.61
CA SER A 107 14.93 16.75 6.59
C SER A 107 14.28 15.47 7.08
N SER A 108 13.22 15.60 7.88
CA SER A 108 12.40 14.48 8.38
C SER A 108 11.25 14.13 7.46
N VAL A 109 11.01 14.92 6.41
CA VAL A 109 9.91 14.69 5.46
C VAL A 109 10.22 13.47 4.62
N ARG A 110 9.26 12.55 4.59
CA ARG A 110 9.25 11.43 3.67
C ARG A 110 8.16 11.68 2.63
N PHE A 111 8.57 11.69 1.38
CA PHE A 111 7.63 11.78 0.28
C PHE A 111 6.89 10.44 0.12
N THR A 112 5.66 10.51 -0.33
CA THR A 112 4.87 9.33 -0.67
C THR A 112 4.65 9.26 -2.18
N ARG A 113 4.50 8.08 -2.71
CA ARG A 113 4.21 7.88 -4.13
C ARG A 113 2.91 8.57 -4.52
N GLY A 114 2.97 9.41 -5.58
CA GLY A 114 1.83 10.23 -6.01
C GLY A 114 1.46 11.36 -5.04
N GLY A 115 2.29 11.62 -4.03
CA GLY A 115 2.08 12.71 -3.08
C GLY A 115 2.20 14.08 -3.74
N ILE A 116 1.35 15.02 -3.29
CA ILE A 116 1.37 16.43 -3.74
C ILE A 116 1.87 17.27 -2.57
N GLU A 117 3.07 17.81 -2.72
CA GLU A 117 3.74 18.61 -1.70
C GLU A 117 3.51 20.10 -1.98
N TYR A 118 2.92 20.80 -1.04
CA TYR A 118 2.57 22.20 -1.19
C TYR A 118 3.60 23.13 -0.56
N PHE A 119 4.15 24.04 -1.37
CA PHE A 119 5.04 25.12 -0.95
C PHE A 119 4.40 26.48 -1.22
N ASN A 120 4.31 27.31 -0.18
CA ASN A 120 3.79 28.65 -0.34
C ASN A 120 4.94 29.64 -0.66
N LEU A 121 5.03 30.08 -1.90
CA LEU A 121 6.07 31.00 -2.37
C LEU A 121 6.08 32.37 -1.65
N ASN A 122 4.95 32.79 -1.07
CA ASN A 122 4.85 34.07 -0.38
C ASN A 122 5.72 34.14 0.91
N TYR A 123 6.13 32.99 1.46
CA TYR A 123 7.04 32.97 2.61
C TYR A 123 8.43 33.49 2.30
N PHE A 124 8.83 33.45 1.03
CA PHE A 124 10.16 33.81 0.55
C PHE A 124 10.15 35.17 -0.18
N ASP A 125 9.06 35.94 -0.05
CA ASP A 125 8.94 37.24 -0.71
C ASP A 125 9.57 38.36 0.13
N LYS A 126 10.65 38.95 -0.38
CA LYS A 126 11.35 40.08 0.22
C LYS A 126 10.45 41.28 0.51
N ASP A 127 9.55 41.58 -0.39
CA ASP A 127 8.71 42.79 -0.34
C ASP A 127 7.69 42.71 0.82
N LYS A 128 7.45 41.52 1.36
CA LYS A 128 6.58 41.31 2.51
C LYS A 128 7.33 41.21 3.85
N GLY A 129 8.58 41.63 3.88
CA GLY A 129 9.38 41.72 5.11
C GLY A 129 9.83 40.36 5.65
N SER A 130 9.94 39.33 4.80
CA SER A 130 10.62 38.10 5.17
C SER A 130 12.13 38.30 4.99
N ALA A 131 12.89 38.03 6.03
CA ALA A 131 14.36 38.11 5.98
C ALA A 131 15.00 37.07 5.05
N ALA A 132 14.21 36.11 4.62
CA ALA A 132 14.62 34.97 3.80
C ALA A 132 14.38 35.18 2.30
N GLY A 133 14.20 36.38 1.83
CA GLY A 133 13.90 36.70 0.42
C GLY A 133 14.88 36.18 -0.62
N ASP A 134 15.49 35.06 -0.35
CA ASP A 134 16.34 34.34 -1.28
C ASP A 134 15.63 33.07 -1.76
N HIS A 135 15.10 33.13 -2.97
CA HIS A 135 14.48 31.96 -3.61
C HIS A 135 15.45 30.77 -3.74
N THR A 136 16.76 31.02 -3.62
CA THR A 136 17.78 29.97 -3.63
C THR A 136 17.68 29.10 -2.40
N VAL A 137 17.34 29.63 -1.23
CA VAL A 137 17.16 28.87 0.01
C VAL A 137 16.01 27.86 -0.14
N MET A 138 14.85 28.28 -0.68
CA MET A 138 13.74 27.35 -0.91
C MET A 138 14.12 26.26 -1.92
N GLY A 139 14.76 26.65 -3.01
CA GLY A 139 15.23 25.70 -4.03
C GLY A 139 16.18 24.65 -3.43
N GLU A 140 17.08 25.09 -2.57
CA GLU A 140 18.00 24.20 -1.88
C GLU A 140 17.30 23.28 -0.89
N MET A 141 16.36 23.79 -0.08
CA MET A 141 15.53 23.00 0.84
C MET A 141 14.79 21.87 0.11
N VAL A 142 14.10 22.21 -0.98
CA VAL A 142 13.36 21.24 -1.80
C VAL A 142 14.32 20.21 -2.40
N SER A 143 15.43 20.66 -2.96
CA SER A 143 16.45 19.78 -3.56
C SER A 143 17.06 18.81 -2.55
N GLN A 144 17.40 19.30 -1.35
CA GLN A 144 17.93 18.44 -0.28
C GLN A 144 16.90 17.41 0.20
N SER A 145 15.64 17.79 0.37
CA SER A 145 14.58 16.88 0.79
C SER A 145 14.36 15.77 -0.24
N ILE A 146 14.32 16.12 -1.53
CA ILE A 146 14.19 15.15 -2.62
C ILE A 146 15.39 14.20 -2.63
N ARG A 147 16.61 14.73 -2.52
CA ARG A 147 17.83 13.91 -2.53
C ARG A 147 17.85 12.90 -1.38
N ARG A 148 17.53 13.34 -0.16
CA ARG A 148 17.44 12.44 1.00
C ARG A 148 16.40 11.34 0.83
N PHE A 149 15.25 11.68 0.24
CA PHE A 149 14.24 10.68 -0.06
C PHE A 149 14.75 9.65 -1.08
N VAL A 150 15.36 10.12 -2.18
CA VAL A 150 15.95 9.24 -3.19
C VAL A 150 17.00 8.31 -2.56
N ASP A 151 17.86 8.85 -1.70
CA ASP A 151 18.87 8.04 -1.00
C ASP A 151 18.22 6.99 -0.07
N SER A 152 17.10 7.31 0.57
CA SER A 152 16.42 6.38 1.50
C SER A 152 15.75 5.20 0.80
N ILE A 153 15.22 5.40 -0.42
CA ILE A 153 14.58 4.36 -1.21
C ILE A 153 15.54 3.58 -2.10
N ALA A 154 16.78 4.03 -2.24
CA ALA A 154 17.78 3.40 -3.09
C ALA A 154 18.07 1.96 -2.65
N PHE A 155 18.17 1.06 -3.62
CA PHE A 155 18.53 -0.33 -3.37
C PHE A 155 20.03 -0.55 -3.55
N VAL A 156 20.66 -1.01 -2.48
CA VAL A 156 22.08 -1.44 -2.52
C VAL A 156 22.12 -2.95 -2.59
N SER A 157 22.57 -3.48 -3.73
CA SER A 157 22.67 -4.92 -3.92
C SER A 157 23.79 -5.52 -3.07
N PRO A 158 23.52 -6.55 -2.25
CA PRO A 158 24.56 -7.26 -1.51
C PRO A 158 25.51 -8.07 -2.42
N LEU A 159 25.13 -8.34 -3.64
CA LEU A 159 25.94 -9.08 -4.61
C LEU A 159 27.03 -8.21 -5.24
N THR A 160 26.73 -6.93 -5.49
CA THR A 160 27.62 -6.00 -6.18
C THR A 160 28.22 -4.95 -5.27
N GLY A 161 27.60 -4.71 -4.11
CA GLY A 161 27.93 -3.61 -3.19
C GLY A 161 27.62 -2.21 -3.76
N LYS A 162 26.87 -2.11 -4.85
CA LYS A 162 26.56 -0.87 -5.54
C LYS A 162 25.08 -0.53 -5.42
N ILE A 163 24.77 0.76 -5.52
CA ILE A 163 23.40 1.23 -5.73
C ILE A 163 22.99 0.80 -7.16
N GLU A 164 21.93 0.01 -7.25
CA GLU A 164 21.38 -0.50 -8.52
C GLU A 164 20.11 0.21 -8.94
N ASP A 165 19.36 0.78 -7.98
CA ASP A 165 18.19 1.59 -8.23
C ASP A 165 18.41 2.98 -7.66
N GLU A 166 18.78 3.92 -8.51
CA GLU A 166 19.06 5.29 -8.09
C GLU A 166 17.80 6.13 -7.91
N SER A 167 16.73 5.82 -8.63
CA SER A 167 15.44 6.46 -8.40
C SER A 167 14.33 5.84 -9.26
N ARG A 168 13.42 5.13 -8.63
CA ARG A 168 12.14 4.72 -9.23
C ARG A 168 11.07 5.80 -9.18
N TYR A 169 11.40 6.95 -8.63
CA TYR A 169 10.51 8.09 -8.48
C TYR A 169 10.93 9.20 -9.43
N SER A 170 9.97 9.72 -10.17
CA SER A 170 10.13 10.90 -10.99
C SER A 170 9.19 12.00 -10.53
N LEU A 171 9.62 13.24 -10.67
CA LEU A 171 8.74 14.39 -10.49
C LEU A 171 7.88 14.54 -11.74
N GLN A 172 6.57 14.52 -11.57
CA GLN A 172 5.61 14.61 -12.66
C GLN A 172 4.73 15.85 -12.50
N THR A 173 4.13 16.29 -13.61
CA THR A 173 2.98 17.18 -13.53
C THR A 173 1.77 16.40 -13.00
N VAL A 174 0.84 17.10 -12.34
CA VAL A 174 -0.38 16.47 -11.82
C VAL A 174 -1.19 15.81 -12.94
N SER A 175 -1.39 16.50 -14.06
CA SER A 175 -2.12 15.93 -15.21
C SER A 175 -1.40 14.72 -15.81
N GLY A 176 -0.07 14.74 -15.85
CA GLY A 176 0.72 13.60 -16.31
C GLY A 176 0.53 12.37 -15.42
N LEU A 177 0.53 12.58 -14.12
CA LEU A 177 0.36 11.52 -13.14
C LEU A 177 -1.08 10.95 -13.16
N LEU A 178 -2.10 11.81 -13.22
CA LEU A 178 -3.51 11.38 -13.28
C LEU A 178 -3.86 10.54 -14.52
N SER A 179 -3.06 10.63 -15.58
CA SER A 179 -3.22 9.78 -16.77
C SER A 179 -2.63 8.37 -16.60
N SER A 180 -1.95 8.09 -15.50
CA SER A 180 -1.39 6.77 -15.22
C SER A 180 -2.33 5.94 -14.36
N ASN A 181 -2.37 4.61 -14.58
CA ASN A 181 -3.15 3.68 -13.76
C ASN A 181 -2.60 3.50 -12.33
N GLN A 182 -1.49 4.15 -12.01
CA GLN A 182 -0.80 4.02 -10.73
C GLN A 182 -1.28 5.01 -9.68
N VAL A 183 -2.25 5.87 -10.02
CA VAL A 183 -2.76 6.89 -9.10
C VAL A 183 -4.22 6.62 -8.80
N TYR A 184 -4.52 6.57 -7.50
CA TYR A 184 -5.91 6.52 -7.04
C TYR A 184 -6.62 7.85 -7.36
N SER A 185 -7.78 7.77 -7.99
CA SER A 185 -8.64 8.90 -8.28
C SER A 185 -10.08 8.57 -7.90
N LEU A 186 -10.76 9.51 -7.28
CA LEU A 186 -12.19 9.37 -6.99
C LEU A 186 -13.06 9.23 -8.25
N ALA A 187 -12.56 9.69 -9.40
CA ALA A 187 -13.25 9.56 -10.68
C ALA A 187 -13.17 8.15 -11.30
N THR A 188 -12.28 7.30 -10.80
CA THR A 188 -12.13 5.90 -11.27
C THR A 188 -13.09 4.93 -10.58
N GLN A 189 -14.01 5.43 -9.76
CA GLN A 189 -14.92 4.63 -8.92
C GLN A 189 -16.15 4.04 -9.64
N GLU A 190 -16.18 3.95 -10.97
CA GLU A 190 -17.05 2.95 -11.62
C GLU A 190 -16.43 1.57 -11.40
N GLN A 191 -16.46 1.12 -10.17
CA GLN A 191 -15.99 -0.21 -9.80
C GLN A 191 -17.08 -1.21 -10.14
N ASP A 192 -16.72 -2.28 -10.82
CA ASP A 192 -17.46 -3.53 -10.70
C ASP A 192 -17.59 -3.82 -9.20
N ASP A 193 -18.80 -3.86 -8.71
CA ASP A 193 -19.08 -4.06 -7.29
C ASP A 193 -18.66 -5.49 -6.90
N ILE A 194 -17.36 -5.65 -6.60
CA ILE A 194 -16.82 -6.89 -6.09
C ILE A 194 -17.01 -6.89 -4.60
N SER A 195 -18.26 -6.98 -4.22
CA SER A 195 -18.62 -7.21 -2.84
C SER A 195 -18.25 -8.65 -2.45
N LEU A 196 -17.78 -8.82 -1.23
CA LEU A 196 -17.68 -10.15 -0.63
C LEU A 196 -19.08 -10.78 -0.60
N THR A 197 -19.17 -12.04 -0.99
CA THR A 197 -20.41 -12.82 -0.89
C THR A 197 -20.67 -13.13 0.59
N LYS A 198 -21.53 -12.36 1.24
CA LYS A 198 -21.83 -12.51 2.67
C LYS A 198 -22.67 -13.76 2.95
N ASN A 199 -22.54 -14.29 4.16
CA ASN A 199 -23.31 -15.43 4.69
C ASN A 199 -23.06 -16.75 3.97
N VAL A 200 -21.85 -16.99 3.50
CA VAL A 200 -21.49 -18.23 2.79
C VAL A 200 -21.71 -19.44 3.69
N LEU A 201 -21.16 -19.46 4.89
CA LEU A 201 -21.30 -20.56 5.84
C LEU A 201 -22.68 -20.55 6.53
N THR A 202 -23.22 -19.37 6.81
CA THR A 202 -24.54 -19.22 7.43
C THR A 202 -25.64 -19.83 6.54
N SER A 203 -25.48 -19.79 5.21
CA SER A 203 -26.44 -20.36 4.26
C SER A 203 -26.36 -21.88 4.12
N MET A 204 -25.37 -22.54 4.70
CA MET A 204 -25.21 -24.00 4.63
C MET A 204 -26.08 -24.72 5.65
N ASP A 205 -26.65 -25.87 5.26
CA ASP A 205 -27.67 -26.58 6.01
C ASP A 205 -27.13 -27.27 7.29
N SER A 206 -25.86 -27.69 7.28
CA SER A 206 -25.30 -28.45 8.41
C SER A 206 -23.91 -27.98 8.85
N ASP A 207 -23.56 -28.30 10.11
CA ASP A 207 -22.21 -28.05 10.62
C ASP A 207 -21.15 -28.88 9.90
N GLN A 208 -21.53 -30.02 9.35
CA GLN A 208 -20.65 -30.86 8.54
C GLN A 208 -20.30 -30.15 7.22
N ASP A 209 -21.27 -29.56 6.54
CA ASP A 209 -21.03 -28.85 5.28
C ASP A 209 -20.13 -27.64 5.52
N ARG A 210 -20.37 -26.88 6.61
CA ARG A 210 -19.53 -25.76 7.02
C ARG A 210 -18.10 -26.18 7.27
N PHE A 211 -17.90 -27.32 7.97
CA PHE A 211 -16.55 -27.84 8.22
C PHE A 211 -15.88 -28.30 6.93
N GLU A 212 -16.58 -29.01 6.04
CA GLU A 212 -16.04 -29.45 4.75
C GLU A 212 -15.61 -28.24 3.91
N TYR A 213 -16.42 -27.16 3.90
CA TYR A 213 -16.03 -25.92 3.23
C TYR A 213 -14.76 -25.35 3.83
N MET A 214 -14.70 -25.15 5.17
CA MET A 214 -13.51 -24.62 5.83
C MET A 214 -12.28 -25.49 5.55
N LYS A 215 -12.43 -26.81 5.58
CA LYS A 215 -11.34 -27.76 5.32
C LYS A 215 -10.76 -27.60 3.91
N ASN A 216 -11.62 -27.42 2.92
CA ASN A 216 -11.22 -27.33 1.51
C ASN A 216 -10.65 -25.94 1.13
N HIS A 217 -10.86 -24.93 1.96
CA HIS A 217 -10.44 -23.55 1.69
C HIS A 217 -9.39 -23.03 2.70
N TYR A 218 -8.90 -23.90 3.59
CA TYR A 218 -7.88 -23.58 4.57
C TYR A 218 -6.57 -24.29 4.26
N LEU A 219 -5.50 -23.50 4.13
CA LEU A 219 -4.13 -23.96 4.07
C LEU A 219 -3.40 -23.60 5.36
N GLY A 220 -3.15 -24.57 6.20
CA GLY A 220 -2.43 -24.41 7.46
C GLY A 220 -1.01 -24.94 7.41
N SER A 221 -0.31 -24.88 8.55
CA SER A 221 1.01 -25.44 8.69
C SER A 221 1.27 -25.97 10.09
N ASN A 222 1.87 -27.17 10.20
CA ASN A 222 2.37 -27.69 11.45
C ASN A 222 3.65 -26.98 11.94
N PHE A 223 4.31 -26.23 11.08
CA PHE A 223 5.61 -25.62 11.34
C PHE A 223 5.50 -24.18 11.83
N ILE A 224 4.53 -23.43 11.32
CA ILE A 224 4.41 -21.99 11.59
C ILE A 224 3.29 -21.72 12.58
N VAL A 225 2.13 -22.33 12.36
CA VAL A 225 0.96 -22.19 13.22
C VAL A 225 1.02 -23.26 14.28
N ASN A 226 0.58 -22.93 15.47
CA ASN A 226 0.42 -23.89 16.52
C ASN A 226 -0.77 -24.82 16.21
N ALA A 227 -0.63 -25.66 15.19
CA ALA A 227 -1.67 -26.55 14.68
C ALA A 227 -2.20 -27.55 15.75
N LYS A 228 -1.49 -27.67 16.86
CA LYS A 228 -1.94 -28.43 18.02
C LYS A 228 -2.98 -27.68 18.87
N LYS A 229 -3.19 -26.38 18.59
CA LYS A 229 -3.98 -25.48 19.43
C LYS A 229 -4.96 -24.67 18.55
N MET A 230 -5.80 -25.38 17.83
CA MET A 230 -6.90 -24.82 17.04
C MET A 230 -8.19 -24.87 17.88
N PRO A 231 -8.48 -23.85 18.70
CA PRO A 231 -9.66 -23.87 19.55
C PRO A 231 -10.95 -23.91 18.73
N GLY A 232 -12.00 -24.51 19.30
CA GLY A 232 -13.27 -24.74 18.64
C GLY A 232 -13.36 -25.97 17.74
N PHE A 233 -12.22 -26.47 17.24
CA PHE A 233 -12.19 -27.72 16.45
C PHE A 233 -12.05 -28.96 17.33
N THR A 234 -12.74 -30.03 16.97
CA THR A 234 -12.54 -31.35 17.57
C THR A 234 -11.19 -31.96 17.13
N ARG A 235 -10.68 -32.92 17.89
CA ARG A 235 -9.45 -33.65 17.54
C ARG A 235 -9.54 -34.33 16.16
N ASN A 236 -10.75 -34.75 15.76
CA ASN A 236 -10.94 -35.42 14.49
C ASN A 236 -10.90 -34.40 13.33
N GLU A 237 -11.52 -33.27 13.50
CA GLU A 237 -11.48 -32.16 12.51
C GLU A 237 -10.06 -31.64 12.33
N ILE A 238 -9.30 -31.40 13.44
CA ILE A 238 -7.90 -30.98 13.38
C ILE A 238 -7.02 -31.96 12.57
N ARG A 239 -7.33 -33.26 12.57
CA ARG A 239 -6.60 -34.23 11.75
C ARG A 239 -6.89 -34.17 10.27
N GLN A 240 -8.04 -33.59 9.89
CA GLN A 240 -8.50 -33.49 8.52
C GLN A 240 -8.13 -32.16 7.85
N LEU A 241 -7.84 -31.12 8.66
CA LEU A 241 -7.38 -29.84 8.12
C LEU A 241 -6.00 -29.99 7.50
N ASP A 242 -5.76 -29.25 6.44
CA ASP A 242 -4.41 -29.17 5.87
C ASP A 242 -3.39 -28.66 6.90
N LYS A 243 -2.21 -29.20 6.84
CA LYS A 243 -1.13 -28.89 7.76
C LYS A 243 0.23 -28.81 7.07
N THR A 244 0.24 -28.89 5.76
CA THR A 244 1.47 -28.84 4.99
C THR A 244 1.94 -27.41 4.83
N GLY A 245 1.02 -26.47 4.72
CA GLY A 245 1.27 -25.08 4.41
C GLY A 245 1.75 -24.85 2.98
N LYS A 246 1.64 -25.85 2.10
CA LYS A 246 2.12 -25.83 0.73
C LYS A 246 0.96 -25.84 -0.26
N LEU A 247 1.07 -25.02 -1.30
CA LEU A 247 0.02 -24.89 -2.30
C LEU A 247 0.03 -25.98 -3.36
N THR A 248 1.18 -26.62 -3.61
CA THR A 248 1.35 -27.64 -4.64
C THR A 248 2.58 -28.50 -4.39
N ASP A 249 2.69 -29.64 -5.05
CA ASP A 249 3.91 -30.46 -5.11
C ASP A 249 4.82 -30.05 -6.26
N ASP A 250 4.40 -29.12 -7.10
CA ASP A 250 5.20 -28.59 -8.20
C ASP A 250 6.39 -27.79 -7.71
N LYS A 251 7.40 -27.64 -8.57
CA LYS A 251 8.63 -26.92 -8.26
C LYS A 251 8.44 -25.41 -8.40
N VAL A 252 7.49 -24.88 -7.65
CA VAL A 252 7.08 -23.48 -7.58
C VAL A 252 7.28 -22.95 -6.18
N LEU A 253 7.66 -21.70 -6.04
CA LEU A 253 7.74 -20.97 -4.75
C LEU A 253 6.79 -19.78 -4.78
N PHE A 254 6.14 -19.55 -3.67
CA PHE A 254 5.23 -18.43 -3.45
C PHE A 254 5.87 -17.46 -2.48
N LEU A 255 6.31 -16.30 -3.00
CA LEU A 255 6.83 -15.23 -2.14
C LEU A 255 5.66 -14.41 -1.64
N THR A 256 5.52 -14.31 -0.32
CA THR A 256 4.40 -13.58 0.29
C THR A 256 4.89 -12.56 1.31
N PHE A 257 4.23 -11.39 1.35
CA PHE A 257 4.61 -10.27 2.21
C PHE A 257 3.41 -9.80 3.03
N ASP A 258 3.55 -9.81 4.34
CA ASP A 258 2.50 -9.45 5.28
C ASP A 258 2.63 -7.98 5.73
N ASP A 259 1.59 -7.46 6.37
CA ASP A 259 1.44 -6.15 6.99
C ASP A 259 1.28 -4.97 6.02
N TRP A 260 1.86 -3.82 6.37
CA TRP A 260 1.92 -2.62 5.56
C TRP A 260 3.26 -1.90 5.79
N GLY A 261 3.85 -1.42 4.73
CA GLY A 261 5.13 -0.73 4.76
C GLY A 261 5.06 0.68 4.16
N SER A 262 6.18 1.37 4.23
CA SER A 262 6.38 2.67 3.57
C SER A 262 6.96 2.52 2.16
N ASP A 263 7.00 3.64 1.44
CA ASP A 263 7.71 3.70 0.14
C ASP A 263 9.16 3.21 0.25
N GLU A 264 9.81 3.45 1.40
CA GLU A 264 11.21 3.03 1.61
C GLU A 264 11.37 1.51 1.63
N SER A 265 10.53 0.80 2.36
CA SER A 265 10.62 -0.65 2.47
C SER A 265 10.07 -1.35 1.22
N VAL A 266 8.87 -0.95 0.78
CA VAL A 266 8.16 -1.59 -0.34
C VAL A 266 8.87 -1.35 -1.66
N ASN A 267 9.43 -0.14 -1.90
CA ASN A 267 10.12 0.13 -3.15
C ASN A 267 11.32 -0.82 -3.40
N LYS A 268 12.06 -1.14 -2.35
CA LYS A 268 13.19 -2.07 -2.44
C LYS A 268 12.74 -3.49 -2.78
N LEU A 269 11.59 -3.93 -2.23
CA LEU A 269 10.98 -5.22 -2.58
C LEU A 269 10.54 -5.25 -4.05
N LEU A 270 9.78 -4.23 -4.47
CA LEU A 270 9.32 -4.13 -5.85
C LEU A 270 10.48 -4.08 -6.85
N TYR A 271 11.58 -3.40 -6.50
CA TYR A 271 12.78 -3.39 -7.32
C TYR A 271 13.33 -4.80 -7.55
N VAL A 272 13.52 -5.56 -6.48
CA VAL A 272 14.11 -6.90 -6.57
C VAL A 272 13.18 -7.86 -7.31
N LEU A 273 11.88 -7.80 -7.04
CA LEU A 273 10.89 -8.64 -7.72
C LEU A 273 10.88 -8.37 -9.24
N ASP A 274 10.87 -7.10 -9.62
CA ASP A 274 10.93 -6.68 -11.03
C ASP A 274 12.26 -7.05 -11.70
N LYS A 275 13.40 -6.83 -11.06
CA LYS A 275 14.74 -7.20 -11.50
C LYS A 275 14.82 -8.67 -11.93
N TYR A 276 14.13 -9.53 -11.20
CA TYR A 276 14.13 -10.96 -11.47
C TYR A 276 12.87 -11.46 -12.17
N HIS A 277 11.95 -10.56 -12.56
CA HIS A 277 10.65 -10.90 -13.16
C HIS A 277 9.90 -11.96 -12.34
N VAL A 278 9.71 -11.68 -11.07
CA VAL A 278 9.01 -12.53 -10.10
C VAL A 278 7.75 -11.81 -9.64
N LYS A 279 6.62 -12.52 -9.72
CA LYS A 279 5.37 -12.07 -9.11
C LYS A 279 5.26 -12.64 -7.70
N ALA A 280 4.51 -11.95 -6.86
CA ALA A 280 4.38 -12.26 -5.44
C ALA A 280 2.97 -11.91 -4.96
N THR A 281 2.63 -12.33 -3.75
CA THR A 281 1.37 -12.01 -3.08
C THR A 281 1.63 -11.13 -1.88
N PHE A 282 0.85 -10.04 -1.75
CA PHE A 282 0.91 -9.12 -0.63
C PHE A 282 -0.36 -9.21 0.19
N PHE A 283 -0.25 -9.75 1.40
CA PHE A 283 -1.33 -9.79 2.38
C PHE A 283 -1.30 -8.49 3.18
N VAL A 284 -2.20 -7.58 2.82
CA VAL A 284 -2.12 -6.18 3.24
C VAL A 284 -2.93 -5.94 4.51
N LEU A 285 -2.27 -5.42 5.53
CA LEU A 285 -2.90 -4.83 6.71
C LEU A 285 -3.41 -3.43 6.35
N THR A 286 -4.73 -3.19 6.44
CA THR A 286 -5.34 -2.03 5.81
C THR A 286 -5.56 -0.83 6.71
N GLU A 287 -5.17 -0.88 7.98
CA GLU A 287 -5.37 0.21 8.95
C GLU A 287 -4.85 1.56 8.42
N HIS A 288 -3.68 1.55 7.77
CA HIS A 288 -2.99 2.76 7.34
C HIS A 288 -2.87 2.94 5.83
N VAL A 289 -3.51 2.11 5.01
CA VAL A 289 -3.42 2.22 3.53
C VAL A 289 -3.98 3.53 3.00
N ASP A 290 -4.94 4.13 3.72
CA ASP A 290 -5.54 5.44 3.37
C ASP A 290 -4.48 6.56 3.29
N SER A 291 -3.38 6.42 4.01
CA SER A 291 -2.29 7.42 4.01
C SER A 291 -1.41 7.36 2.75
N ASN A 292 -1.40 6.24 2.03
CA ASN A 292 -0.58 6.04 0.84
C ASN A 292 -1.21 5.05 -0.16
N PRO A 293 -2.43 5.31 -0.67
CA PRO A 293 -3.13 4.39 -1.58
C PRO A 293 -2.39 4.18 -2.90
N ASN A 294 -1.57 5.14 -3.32
CA ASN A 294 -0.80 5.04 -4.56
C ASN A 294 0.36 4.03 -4.45
N LEU A 295 0.88 3.79 -3.26
CA LEU A 295 1.84 2.73 -3.02
C LEU A 295 1.17 1.36 -3.21
N LEU A 296 -0.01 1.16 -2.65
CA LEU A 296 -0.80 -0.06 -2.85
C LEU A 296 -1.12 -0.29 -4.33
N ARG A 297 -1.55 0.75 -5.05
CA ARG A 297 -1.77 0.67 -6.50
C ARG A 297 -0.52 0.29 -7.29
N SER A 298 0.66 0.76 -6.87
CA SER A 298 1.91 0.41 -7.56
C SER A 298 2.33 -1.04 -7.35
N ILE A 299 2.01 -1.64 -6.19
CA ILE A 299 2.16 -3.09 -5.96
C ILE A 299 1.25 -3.86 -6.93
N ALA A 300 -0.03 -3.51 -6.96
CA ALA A 300 -1.02 -4.12 -7.83
C ALA A 300 -0.67 -3.97 -9.32
N ALA A 301 -0.33 -2.76 -9.78
CA ALA A 301 0.07 -2.48 -11.16
C ALA A 301 1.39 -3.17 -11.57
N GLY A 302 2.22 -3.55 -10.61
CA GLY A 302 3.39 -4.40 -10.80
C GLY A 302 3.05 -5.86 -11.16
N GLY A 303 1.77 -6.23 -11.18
CA GLY A 303 1.29 -7.59 -11.46
C GLY A 303 1.36 -8.52 -10.25
N HIS A 304 1.49 -7.95 -9.05
CA HIS A 304 1.43 -8.71 -7.81
C HIS A 304 -0.02 -8.88 -7.36
N GLU A 305 -0.30 -9.98 -6.67
CA GLU A 305 -1.59 -10.18 -6.01
C GLU A 305 -1.67 -9.33 -4.75
N ILE A 306 -2.85 -8.75 -4.53
CA ILE A 306 -3.24 -8.08 -3.30
C ILE A 306 -4.31 -8.92 -2.61
N ALA A 307 -4.04 -9.31 -1.39
CA ALA A 307 -4.92 -10.08 -0.53
C ALA A 307 -5.05 -9.41 0.86
N SER A 308 -6.00 -9.84 1.67
CA SER A 308 -6.24 -9.22 2.98
C SER A 308 -5.42 -9.86 4.10
N HIS A 309 -4.88 -9.00 5.00
CA HIS A 309 -4.32 -9.38 6.29
C HIS A 309 -5.10 -8.76 7.47
N SER A 310 -6.41 -8.61 7.33
CA SER A 310 -7.32 -7.84 8.19
C SER A 310 -7.11 -6.31 8.11
N ASN A 311 -7.94 -5.56 8.84
CA ASN A 311 -7.74 -4.11 8.93
C ASN A 311 -6.81 -3.74 10.09
N SER A 312 -7.02 -4.29 11.28
CA SER A 312 -6.35 -3.87 12.53
C SER A 312 -5.46 -4.98 13.12
N HIS A 313 -5.05 -5.96 12.31
CA HIS A 313 -4.24 -7.10 12.75
C HIS A 313 -4.91 -7.95 13.85
N VAL A 314 -6.21 -8.17 13.73
CA VAL A 314 -7.00 -8.95 14.69
C VAL A 314 -6.74 -10.45 14.52
N PRO A 315 -6.23 -11.17 15.53
CA PRO A 315 -5.99 -12.61 15.44
C PRO A 315 -7.29 -13.40 15.36
N LEU A 316 -7.29 -14.53 14.67
CA LEU A 316 -8.45 -15.43 14.57
C LEU A 316 -8.67 -16.33 15.80
N SER A 317 -7.90 -16.14 16.87
CA SER A 317 -8.07 -16.81 18.17
C SER A 317 -7.68 -15.85 19.28
N ASP A 318 -8.30 -16.00 20.45
CA ASP A 318 -7.81 -15.30 21.63
C ASP A 318 -6.58 -16.03 22.18
N ALA A 319 -5.48 -15.32 22.37
CA ALA A 319 -4.24 -15.83 22.91
C ALA A 319 -3.87 -15.10 24.21
N ASN A 320 -3.44 -15.85 25.21
CA ASN A 320 -2.86 -15.22 26.39
C ASN A 320 -1.52 -14.53 26.05
N LYS A 321 -1.08 -13.60 26.90
CA LYS A 321 0.12 -12.76 26.67
C LYS A 321 1.40 -13.55 26.33
N ASP A 322 1.50 -14.78 26.78
CA ASP A 322 2.67 -15.62 26.59
C ASP A 322 2.51 -16.58 25.40
N PHE A 323 1.39 -16.49 24.65
CA PHE A 323 1.06 -17.39 23.54
C PHE A 323 1.13 -18.89 23.90
N THR A 324 0.82 -19.22 25.15
CA THR A 324 0.82 -20.61 25.66
C THR A 324 -0.57 -21.22 25.71
N ARG A 325 -1.62 -20.38 25.70
CA ARG A 325 -3.02 -20.79 25.69
C ARG A 325 -3.75 -20.01 24.62
N TYR A 326 -4.60 -20.72 23.91
CA TYR A 326 -5.49 -20.20 22.89
C TYR A 326 -6.91 -20.61 23.23
N SER A 327 -7.84 -19.68 23.08
CA SER A 327 -9.26 -19.91 23.29
C SER A 327 -10.06 -19.48 22.05
N SER A 328 -11.26 -20.02 21.96
CA SER A 328 -12.24 -19.59 20.97
C SER A 328 -12.64 -18.15 21.23
N LEU A 329 -13.00 -17.45 20.16
CA LEU A 329 -13.52 -16.09 20.23
C LEU A 329 -14.92 -16.07 20.84
N THR A 330 -15.16 -15.09 21.70
CA THR A 330 -16.50 -14.76 22.19
C THR A 330 -17.39 -14.20 21.06
N GLU A 331 -18.71 -14.14 21.28
CA GLU A 331 -19.63 -13.57 20.27
C GLU A 331 -19.31 -12.11 19.96
N GLU A 332 -18.86 -11.33 20.92
CA GLU A 332 -18.49 -9.93 20.73
C GLU A 332 -17.20 -9.82 19.90
N GLU A 333 -16.18 -10.58 20.21
CA GLU A 333 -14.94 -10.65 19.42
C GLU A 333 -15.17 -11.14 17.99
N GLN A 334 -16.06 -12.10 17.78
CA GLN A 334 -16.47 -12.55 16.45
C GLN A 334 -17.13 -11.43 15.65
N LYS A 335 -17.97 -10.61 16.30
CA LYS A 335 -18.62 -9.47 15.63
C LYS A 335 -17.59 -8.41 15.26
N GLU A 336 -16.70 -8.04 16.17
CA GLU A 336 -15.64 -7.07 15.92
C GLU A 336 -14.73 -7.55 14.78
N MET A 337 -14.35 -8.82 14.79
CA MET A 337 -13.58 -9.43 13.72
C MET A 337 -14.30 -9.36 12.37
N ARG A 338 -15.60 -9.69 12.34
CA ARG A 338 -16.40 -9.61 11.12
C ARG A 338 -16.40 -8.21 10.54
N GLU A 339 -16.56 -7.20 11.38
CA GLU A 339 -16.52 -5.79 10.97
C GLU A 339 -15.13 -5.42 10.44
N ASP A 340 -14.07 -5.83 11.12
CA ASP A 340 -12.67 -5.60 10.71
C ASP A 340 -12.34 -6.24 9.34
N LEU A 341 -12.76 -7.47 9.12
CA LEU A 341 -12.60 -8.19 7.85
C LEU A 341 -13.30 -7.48 6.68
N VAL A 342 -14.54 -7.02 6.91
CA VAL A 342 -15.31 -6.29 5.89
C VAL A 342 -14.63 -4.96 5.56
N ILE A 343 -14.25 -4.18 6.58
CA ILE A 343 -13.53 -2.91 6.40
C ILE A 343 -12.24 -3.12 5.60
N SER A 344 -11.49 -4.17 5.92
CA SER A 344 -10.26 -4.49 5.21
C SER A 344 -10.49 -4.65 3.71
N TYR A 345 -11.44 -5.51 3.33
CA TYR A 345 -11.70 -5.77 1.93
C TYR A 345 -12.30 -4.56 1.20
N GLU A 346 -13.19 -3.81 1.85
CA GLU A 346 -13.76 -2.58 1.28
C GLU A 346 -12.68 -1.53 0.98
N LYS A 347 -11.66 -1.38 1.85
CA LYS A 347 -10.51 -0.52 1.59
C LYS A 347 -9.68 -1.02 0.41
N LEU A 348 -9.36 -2.31 0.38
CA LEU A 348 -8.62 -2.89 -0.75
C LEU A 348 -9.37 -2.72 -2.06
N ASN A 349 -10.66 -3.04 -2.08
CA ASN A 349 -11.49 -2.87 -3.27
C ASN A 349 -11.57 -1.41 -3.72
N ARG A 350 -11.69 -0.47 -2.78
CA ARG A 350 -11.68 0.96 -3.06
C ARG A 350 -10.42 1.42 -3.78
N TYR A 351 -9.25 0.93 -3.36
CA TYR A 351 -7.97 1.44 -3.86
C TYR A 351 -7.41 0.65 -5.04
N VAL A 352 -7.69 -0.63 -5.16
CA VAL A 352 -7.12 -1.49 -6.20
C VAL A 352 -8.12 -2.41 -6.90
N GLY A 353 -9.41 -2.30 -6.59
CA GLY A 353 -10.44 -3.13 -7.21
C GLY A 353 -10.55 -2.99 -8.74
N ASP A 354 -10.12 -1.85 -9.27
CA ASP A 354 -10.07 -1.54 -10.71
C ASP A 354 -8.71 -1.87 -11.37
N VAL A 355 -7.74 -2.41 -10.62
CA VAL A 355 -6.39 -2.66 -11.15
C VAL A 355 -6.28 -4.05 -11.73
N TYR A 356 -5.92 -4.09 -13.01
CA TYR A 356 -5.58 -5.31 -13.74
C TYR A 356 -4.13 -5.21 -14.23
N ALA A 357 -3.41 -6.32 -14.19
CA ALA A 357 -2.09 -6.45 -14.75
C ALA A 357 -2.02 -7.74 -15.58
N ASP A 358 -1.55 -7.63 -16.81
CA ASP A 358 -1.46 -8.75 -17.77
C ASP A 358 -2.80 -9.46 -18.04
N GLY A 359 -3.92 -8.75 -17.84
CA GLY A 359 -5.28 -9.27 -18.02
C GLY A 359 -5.87 -9.94 -16.77
N GLU A 360 -5.07 -10.12 -15.73
CA GLU A 360 -5.48 -10.69 -14.46
C GLU A 360 -5.78 -9.60 -13.42
N LYS A 361 -6.78 -9.83 -12.58
CA LYS A 361 -7.13 -8.93 -11.50
C LYS A 361 -6.05 -8.97 -10.43
N ALA A 362 -5.67 -7.81 -9.91
CA ALA A 362 -4.68 -7.74 -8.84
C ALA A 362 -5.27 -8.08 -7.47
N LEU A 363 -6.53 -7.69 -7.20
CA LEU A 363 -7.22 -7.97 -5.94
C LEU A 363 -7.85 -9.35 -5.95
N SER A 364 -7.42 -10.22 -5.05
CA SER A 364 -8.04 -11.53 -4.77
C SER A 364 -9.00 -11.47 -3.57
N ARG A 365 -9.65 -12.59 -3.29
CA ARG A 365 -10.40 -12.83 -2.05
C ARG A 365 -9.66 -13.76 -1.11
N ASP A 366 -8.35 -13.80 -1.22
CA ASP A 366 -7.50 -14.58 -0.33
C ASP A 366 -7.25 -13.79 0.96
N PHE A 367 -7.04 -14.53 2.03
CA PHE A 367 -6.85 -13.98 3.36
C PHE A 367 -5.70 -14.68 4.07
N ARG A 368 -4.91 -13.93 4.83
CA ARG A 368 -3.95 -14.52 5.77
C ARG A 368 -4.31 -14.11 7.19
N PRO A 369 -4.43 -15.11 8.11
CA PRO A 369 -4.67 -14.83 9.52
C PRO A 369 -3.52 -14.02 10.14
N PRO A 370 -3.78 -12.90 10.82
CA PRO A 370 -2.79 -12.24 11.65
C PRO A 370 -2.19 -13.21 12.66
N THR A 371 -0.87 -13.13 12.88
CA THR A 371 -0.10 -14.07 13.70
C THR A 371 -0.13 -15.54 13.23
N LEU A 372 -0.82 -15.83 12.14
CA LEU A 372 -1.05 -17.17 11.56
C LEU A 372 -1.87 -18.12 12.49
N GLU A 373 -2.48 -17.59 13.51
CA GLU A 373 -3.29 -18.35 14.46
C GLU A 373 -4.75 -18.40 14.04
N ILE A 374 -5.40 -19.52 14.31
CA ILE A 374 -6.80 -19.71 13.94
C ILE A 374 -7.62 -20.33 15.07
N SER A 375 -8.92 -20.03 15.08
CA SER A 375 -9.97 -20.79 15.76
C SER A 375 -11.04 -21.21 14.76
N ARG A 376 -11.93 -22.10 15.16
CA ARG A 376 -13.11 -22.48 14.35
C ARG A 376 -13.99 -21.26 14.07
N GLU A 377 -14.25 -20.49 15.11
CA GLU A 377 -15.07 -19.29 15.06
C GLU A 377 -14.40 -18.21 14.18
N GLY A 378 -13.09 -18.04 14.31
CA GLY A 378 -12.34 -17.09 13.48
C GLY A 378 -12.37 -17.46 12.01
N LEU A 379 -12.10 -18.72 11.66
CA LEU A 379 -12.23 -19.19 10.27
C LEU A 379 -13.68 -19.11 9.75
N TYR A 380 -14.66 -19.37 10.63
CA TYR A 380 -16.05 -19.20 10.29
C TYR A 380 -16.32 -17.76 9.82
N GLN A 381 -15.86 -16.76 10.58
CA GLN A 381 -16.06 -15.35 10.20
C GLN A 381 -15.37 -15.01 8.87
N VAL A 382 -14.13 -15.48 8.66
CA VAL A 382 -13.39 -15.25 7.40
C VAL A 382 -14.20 -15.73 6.19
N PHE A 383 -14.68 -16.96 6.23
CA PHE A 383 -15.40 -17.53 5.09
C PHE A 383 -16.86 -17.04 5.00
N ASP A 384 -17.50 -16.76 6.12
CA ASP A 384 -18.88 -16.26 6.13
C ASP A 384 -19.02 -14.83 5.60
N VAL A 385 -17.97 -14.01 5.71
CA VAL A 385 -17.93 -12.69 5.05
C VAL A 385 -17.59 -12.76 3.56
N GLY A 386 -17.06 -13.90 3.08
CA GLY A 386 -16.88 -14.18 1.66
C GLY A 386 -15.44 -14.20 1.15
N PHE A 387 -14.45 -14.30 2.03
CA PHE A 387 -13.09 -14.69 1.60
C PHE A 387 -13.13 -16.13 1.08
N LEU A 388 -12.31 -16.43 0.07
CA LEU A 388 -12.30 -17.75 -0.55
C LEU A 388 -11.30 -18.69 0.14
N TYR A 389 -10.09 -18.23 0.36
CA TYR A 389 -9.04 -19.06 0.95
C TYR A 389 -8.42 -18.37 2.16
N SER A 390 -8.08 -19.17 3.18
CA SER A 390 -7.30 -18.75 4.34
C SER A 390 -5.95 -19.44 4.30
N ILE A 391 -4.86 -18.68 4.10
CA ILE A 391 -3.55 -19.21 3.73
C ILE A 391 -2.49 -18.79 4.74
N SER A 392 -1.93 -19.77 5.47
CA SER A 392 -0.84 -19.53 6.42
C SER A 392 0.53 -19.59 5.75
N GLY A 393 0.85 -20.68 5.06
CA GLY A 393 2.18 -20.93 4.53
C GLY A 393 2.97 -21.94 5.35
N ASP A 394 4.16 -22.35 4.86
CA ASP A 394 5.00 -23.39 5.48
C ASP A 394 6.39 -22.90 5.93
N VAL A 395 6.86 -21.77 5.44
CA VAL A 395 8.17 -21.20 5.79
C VAL A 395 8.02 -19.78 6.32
N THR A 396 8.34 -19.55 7.61
CA THR A 396 8.47 -18.19 8.14
C THR A 396 9.93 -17.77 8.17
N THR A 397 10.21 -16.61 7.63
CA THR A 397 11.56 -16.04 7.63
C THR A 397 11.92 -15.39 8.95
N ASN A 398 10.93 -14.92 9.72
CA ASN A 398 11.12 -14.03 10.88
C ASN A 398 12.00 -12.82 10.53
N ASP A 399 11.87 -12.30 9.33
CA ASP A 399 12.67 -11.21 8.76
C ASP A 399 12.55 -9.90 9.52
N TYR A 400 11.37 -9.62 10.10
CA TYR A 400 11.11 -8.42 10.91
C TYR A 400 11.99 -8.31 12.18
N LYS A 401 12.62 -9.41 12.61
CA LYS A 401 13.55 -9.47 13.75
C LYS A 401 14.92 -10.07 13.40
N ALA A 402 15.24 -10.15 12.10
CA ALA A 402 16.53 -10.67 11.67
C ALA A 402 17.68 -9.77 12.14
N GLU A 403 18.68 -10.37 12.80
CA GLU A 403 19.85 -9.64 13.33
C GLU A 403 20.79 -9.16 12.23
N SER A 404 20.86 -9.91 11.13
CA SER A 404 21.69 -9.58 9.97
C SER A 404 21.19 -10.23 8.68
N LEU A 405 21.66 -9.70 7.55
CA LEU A 405 21.43 -10.29 6.24
C LEU A 405 21.94 -11.74 6.16
N ASP A 406 23.13 -12.00 6.68
CA ASP A 406 23.74 -13.33 6.66
C ASP A 406 22.92 -14.35 7.47
N ALA A 407 22.40 -13.95 8.63
CA ALA A 407 21.52 -14.80 9.43
C ALA A 407 20.24 -15.16 8.67
N LEU A 408 19.66 -14.20 7.96
CA LEU A 408 18.45 -14.41 7.17
C LEU A 408 18.73 -15.32 5.96
N ILE A 409 19.81 -15.09 5.22
CA ILE A 409 20.25 -15.96 4.11
C ILE A 409 20.54 -17.38 4.61
N HIS A 410 21.19 -17.52 5.77
CA HIS A 410 21.47 -18.82 6.36
C HIS A 410 20.18 -19.59 6.65
N ARG A 411 19.19 -18.93 7.27
CA ARG A 411 17.88 -19.52 7.55
C ARG A 411 17.19 -19.98 6.26
N MET A 412 17.18 -19.16 5.21
CA MET A 412 16.57 -19.51 3.93
C MET A 412 17.30 -20.62 3.18
N THR A 413 18.58 -20.83 3.47
CA THR A 413 19.40 -21.87 2.82
C THR A 413 19.30 -23.22 3.55
N TYR A 414 19.30 -23.20 4.87
CA TYR A 414 19.47 -24.39 5.71
C TYR A 414 18.25 -24.70 6.59
N GLY A 415 17.26 -23.82 6.65
CA GLY A 415 16.12 -23.93 7.55
C GLY A 415 16.40 -23.39 8.95
N SER A 416 15.46 -23.59 9.87
CA SER A 416 15.63 -23.22 11.27
C SER A 416 16.42 -24.28 12.02
N PRO A 417 17.35 -23.89 12.91
CA PRO A 417 18.12 -24.84 13.71
C PRO A 417 17.35 -25.48 14.88
N SER A 418 16.08 -25.13 15.09
CA SER A 418 15.29 -25.72 16.16
C SER A 418 14.86 -27.12 15.77
N SER A 419 15.11 -28.12 16.65
CA SER A 419 14.91 -29.54 16.41
C SER A 419 13.45 -29.97 16.19
N GLU A 420 12.48 -29.07 16.38
CA GLU A 420 11.05 -29.36 16.17
C GLU A 420 10.52 -28.81 14.83
N ASP A 421 11.25 -27.89 14.18
CA ASP A 421 10.80 -27.15 13.01
C ASP A 421 11.85 -27.20 11.89
N ASP A 422 12.10 -28.40 11.36
CA ASP A 422 13.01 -28.58 10.20
C ASP A 422 12.27 -28.23 8.89
N TYR A 423 11.72 -27.00 8.83
CA TYR A 423 11.11 -26.51 7.61
C TYR A 423 12.16 -25.89 6.71
N ARG A 424 12.23 -26.43 5.52
CA ARG A 424 13.08 -25.95 4.44
C ARG A 424 12.24 -25.55 3.25
N VAL A 425 12.69 -24.52 2.56
CA VAL A 425 12.10 -24.17 1.28
C VAL A 425 12.13 -25.37 0.34
N GLY A 426 10.99 -25.74 -0.18
CA GLY A 426 10.80 -26.90 -1.06
C GLY A 426 9.68 -26.63 -2.09
N ASN A 427 9.29 -27.69 -2.77
CA ASN A 427 8.21 -27.62 -3.76
C ASN A 427 6.93 -27.11 -3.11
N GLY A 428 6.26 -26.17 -3.75
CA GLY A 428 5.01 -25.60 -3.30
C GLY A 428 5.08 -24.70 -2.05
N SER A 429 6.30 -24.39 -1.58
CA SER A 429 6.48 -23.60 -0.35
C SER A 429 5.92 -22.19 -0.48
N VAL A 430 5.13 -21.82 0.52
CA VAL A 430 4.61 -20.46 0.72
C VAL A 430 5.46 -19.77 1.79
N ILE A 431 6.28 -18.82 1.34
CA ILE A 431 7.30 -18.17 2.18
C ILE A 431 6.73 -16.88 2.76
N VAL A 432 6.59 -16.84 4.08
CA VAL A 432 6.06 -15.69 4.83
C VAL A 432 7.17 -14.72 5.17
N MET A 433 7.04 -13.50 4.66
CA MET A 433 7.91 -12.36 4.86
C MET A 433 7.07 -11.12 5.19
N HIS A 434 7.71 -9.99 5.46
CA HIS A 434 7.03 -8.75 5.79
C HIS A 434 7.52 -7.60 4.91
N MET A 435 6.62 -6.65 4.63
CA MET A 435 6.95 -5.44 3.87
C MET A 435 7.22 -4.21 4.77
N THR A 436 7.24 -4.40 6.08
CA THR A 436 7.47 -3.33 7.06
C THR A 436 8.92 -2.86 7.10
N GLU A 437 9.17 -1.69 7.69
CA GLU A 437 10.52 -1.14 7.86
C GLU A 437 11.41 -2.01 8.75
N ASN A 438 10.82 -2.79 9.65
CA ASN A 438 11.55 -3.71 10.52
C ASN A 438 12.16 -4.87 9.73
N ALA A 439 11.55 -5.26 8.61
CA ALA A 439 12.03 -6.30 7.71
C ALA A 439 13.15 -5.79 6.76
N ARG A 440 14.10 -5.07 7.34
CA ARG A 440 15.13 -4.28 6.62
C ARG A 440 16.03 -5.07 5.66
N TYR A 441 16.14 -6.38 5.84
CA TYR A 441 17.03 -7.24 5.03
C TYR A 441 16.29 -8.09 3.99
N THR A 442 14.98 -8.03 3.95
CA THR A 442 14.15 -8.92 3.11
C THR A 442 14.45 -8.72 1.63
N ALA A 443 14.47 -7.49 1.14
CA ALA A 443 14.82 -7.20 -0.26
C ALA A 443 16.23 -7.68 -0.63
N GLN A 444 17.22 -7.44 0.24
CA GLN A 444 18.60 -7.89 0.00
C GLN A 444 18.73 -9.42 0.06
N MET A 445 18.00 -10.06 0.96
CA MET A 445 17.96 -11.52 1.01
C MET A 445 17.38 -12.10 -0.29
N LEU A 446 16.31 -11.52 -0.80
CA LEU A 446 15.69 -11.95 -2.06
C LEU A 446 16.61 -11.72 -3.26
N ASP A 447 17.39 -10.63 -3.29
CA ASP A 447 18.40 -10.39 -4.33
C ASP A 447 19.44 -11.54 -4.42
N VAL A 448 19.73 -12.17 -3.28
CA VAL A 448 20.63 -13.32 -3.21
C VAL A 448 19.91 -14.64 -3.49
N MET A 449 18.71 -14.82 -2.95
CA MET A 449 18.04 -16.13 -2.94
C MET A 449 17.26 -16.41 -4.22
N ILE A 450 16.63 -15.43 -4.86
CA ILE A 450 15.88 -15.67 -6.09
C ILE A 450 16.77 -16.27 -7.19
N PRO A 451 17.97 -15.75 -7.49
CA PRO A 451 18.87 -16.38 -8.46
C PRO A 451 19.28 -17.81 -8.07
N ARG A 452 19.47 -18.08 -6.77
CA ARG A 452 19.81 -19.42 -6.29
C ARG A 452 18.65 -20.40 -6.50
N TRP A 453 17.42 -20.01 -6.19
CA TRP A 453 16.24 -20.83 -6.39
C TRP A 453 15.96 -21.07 -7.88
N LYS A 454 16.11 -20.03 -8.74
CA LYS A 454 16.02 -20.20 -10.19
C LYS A 454 17.06 -21.19 -10.73
N LYS A 455 18.30 -21.13 -10.23
CA LYS A 455 19.35 -22.09 -10.58
C LYS A 455 19.03 -23.52 -10.14
N GLN A 456 18.29 -23.68 -9.05
CA GLN A 456 17.78 -24.97 -8.59
C GLN A 456 16.55 -25.45 -9.38
N GLY A 457 16.05 -24.62 -10.31
CA GLY A 457 14.93 -24.93 -11.20
C GLY A 457 13.55 -24.57 -10.64
N TYR A 458 13.47 -23.73 -9.60
CA TYR A 458 12.20 -23.22 -9.12
C TYR A 458 11.66 -22.11 -10.04
N SER A 459 10.36 -22.14 -10.28
CA SER A 459 9.56 -21.02 -10.76
C SER A 459 8.90 -20.28 -9.60
N PHE A 460 8.22 -19.17 -9.89
CA PHE A 460 7.54 -18.34 -8.91
C PHE A 460 6.15 -17.99 -9.43
N ALA A 461 5.17 -17.97 -8.54
CA ALA A 461 3.78 -17.64 -8.87
C ALA A 461 3.13 -16.82 -7.74
N ARG A 462 1.99 -16.23 -8.04
CA ARG A 462 1.08 -15.67 -7.05
C ARG A 462 0.29 -16.80 -6.40
N VAL A 463 -0.19 -16.56 -5.19
CA VAL A 463 -1.00 -17.55 -4.44
C VAL A 463 -2.32 -17.85 -5.17
N ASP A 464 -3.01 -16.83 -5.68
CA ASP A 464 -4.29 -16.97 -6.37
C ASP A 464 -4.22 -17.79 -7.68
N GLU A 465 -3.05 -17.91 -8.31
CA GLU A 465 -2.86 -18.78 -9.46
C GLU A 465 -2.99 -20.29 -9.13
N TYR A 466 -2.80 -20.64 -7.85
CA TYR A 466 -2.80 -22.03 -7.38
C TYR A 466 -3.86 -22.32 -6.31
N ALA A 467 -4.42 -21.33 -5.63
CA ALA A 467 -5.39 -21.53 -4.57
C ALA A 467 -6.64 -22.30 -5.03
N GLY A 468 -7.10 -22.07 -6.25
CA GLY A 468 -8.23 -22.82 -6.85
C GLY A 468 -7.98 -24.31 -7.12
N HIS A 469 -6.76 -24.80 -6.95
CA HIS A 469 -6.43 -26.24 -7.13
C HIS A 469 -6.83 -27.10 -5.92
N PHE A 470 -7.33 -26.51 -4.84
CA PHE A 470 -7.87 -27.23 -3.67
C PHE A 470 -9.32 -27.65 -3.84
N GLU A 471 -10.03 -27.19 -4.86
CA GLU A 471 -11.37 -27.68 -5.17
C GLU A 471 -11.28 -29.12 -5.72
N PRO A 472 -12.04 -30.07 -5.12
CA PRO A 472 -12.01 -31.49 -5.49
C PRO A 472 -12.59 -31.77 -6.89
#